data_f85ea02e685c9bdcbcc80ecb117c9a3f
#
_entry.id   f85ea02e685c9bdcbcc80ecb117c9a3f
#
_cell.length_a   1.000
_cell.length_b   1.000
_cell.length_c   1.000
_cell.angle_alpha   90.00
_cell.angle_beta   90.00
_cell.angle_gamma   90.00
#
_symmetry.space_group_name_H-M   'P 1'
#
loop_
_entity.id
_entity.type
_entity.pdbx_description
1 polymer ?
#
loop_
_entity_poly.entity_id
_entity_poly.type
_entity_poly.pdbx_seq_one_letter_code
_entity_poly.pdbx_strand_id
1 'polypeptide(L)'
;MSNIKERAALINEAAAAMGKKVYSGETPKNTTFRKDLQKVQSKVVTLEDAIRLSGLKDGMTISFHHHFRGGDKVVNMVVGKLAEMGFKNLHLAASSLSDVHAPLIDHIKNGVITKISTSGLRGELAKEISHGLMKEPVVFRSHGGRGSAIANGDLHIDVAFLGASSSDPAGNASGYSRSEHAKSICGSLGYAKPDAQYADKVVIITDDLVDYPNTPNSISEHD
;
A
#
# COMPACT_ATOMS: atom_id res chain seq x y z
N MET A 1 -20.14 17.48 30.87
CA MET A 1 -20.17 16.48 29.77
C MET A 1 -21.06 15.33 30.21
N SER A 2 -22.20 15.09 29.56
CA SER A 2 -23.11 13.99 29.93
C SER A 2 -22.38 12.66 29.67
N ASN A 3 -22.48 11.75 30.63
CA ASN A 3 -21.90 10.41 30.59
C ASN A 3 -22.49 9.63 29.40
N ILE A 4 -21.67 8.81 28.72
CA ILE A 4 -22.09 7.95 27.60
C ILE A 4 -23.31 7.10 27.97
N LYS A 5 -23.39 6.63 29.23
CA LYS A 5 -24.55 5.88 29.75
C LYS A 5 -25.85 6.71 29.79
N GLU A 6 -25.77 7.98 30.14
CA GLU A 6 -26.92 8.89 30.15
C GLU A 6 -27.42 9.15 28.71
N ARG A 7 -26.52 9.33 27.78
CA ARG A 7 -26.88 9.48 26.34
C ARG A 7 -27.52 8.22 25.77
N ALA A 8 -27.00 7.04 26.09
CA ALA A 8 -27.58 5.77 25.67
C ALA A 8 -29.00 5.59 26.26
N ALA A 9 -29.23 5.96 27.51
CA ALA A 9 -30.56 5.91 28.13
C ALA A 9 -31.56 6.82 27.42
N LEU A 10 -31.19 8.06 27.12
CA LEU A 10 -32.05 9.02 26.39
C LEU A 10 -32.38 8.53 24.96
N ILE A 11 -31.42 7.92 24.26
CA ILE A 11 -31.65 7.37 22.93
C ILE A 11 -32.62 6.19 22.99
N ASN A 12 -32.45 5.30 23.96
CA ASN A 12 -33.32 4.16 24.16
C ASN A 12 -34.75 4.57 24.53
N GLU A 13 -34.91 5.59 25.39
CA GLU A 13 -36.19 6.16 25.75
C GLU A 13 -36.91 6.78 24.54
N ALA A 14 -36.18 7.56 23.74
CA ALA A 14 -36.72 8.13 22.50
C ALA A 14 -37.13 7.03 21.51
N ALA A 15 -36.32 5.99 21.34
CA ALA A 15 -36.63 4.87 20.47
C ALA A 15 -37.89 4.11 20.91
N ALA A 16 -38.04 3.88 22.23
CA ALA A 16 -39.22 3.23 22.78
C ALA A 16 -40.50 4.09 22.57
N ALA A 17 -40.39 5.40 22.77
CA ALA A 17 -41.50 6.35 22.53
C ALA A 17 -41.93 6.36 21.05
N MET A 18 -41.02 6.07 20.13
CA MET A 18 -41.30 5.97 18.69
C MET A 18 -41.74 4.55 18.24
N GLY A 19 -41.97 3.64 19.16
CA GLY A 19 -42.29 2.23 18.83
C GLY A 19 -41.15 1.47 18.15
N LYS A 20 -39.92 1.96 18.29
CA LYS A 20 -38.73 1.29 17.71
C LYS A 20 -38.11 0.34 18.74
N LYS A 21 -37.48 -0.71 18.23
CA LYS A 21 -36.79 -1.66 19.10
C LYS A 21 -35.59 -1.00 19.76
N VAL A 22 -35.57 -1.08 21.10
CA VAL A 22 -34.49 -0.51 21.92
C VAL A 22 -33.19 -1.32 21.63
N TYR A 23 -32.08 -0.63 21.48
CA TYR A 23 -30.78 -1.29 21.31
C TYR A 23 -30.33 -1.89 22.65
N SER A 24 -30.20 -3.20 22.70
CA SER A 24 -29.80 -3.94 23.92
C SER A 24 -28.30 -3.95 24.18
N GLY A 25 -27.49 -3.38 23.28
CA GLY A 25 -26.02 -3.49 23.36
C GLY A 25 -25.47 -4.84 22.87
N GLU A 26 -26.35 -5.78 22.52
CA GLU A 26 -25.92 -7.06 21.94
C GLU A 26 -25.82 -6.96 20.43
N THR A 27 -24.65 -7.14 19.91
CA THR A 27 -24.47 -7.34 18.47
C THR A 27 -25.04 -8.72 18.13
N PRO A 28 -25.95 -8.85 17.14
CA PRO A 28 -26.42 -10.15 16.71
C PRO A 28 -25.19 -11.02 16.38
N LYS A 29 -25.02 -12.12 17.11
CA LYS A 29 -24.00 -13.09 16.75
C LYS A 29 -24.43 -13.71 15.42
N ASN A 30 -23.75 -13.33 14.37
CA ASN A 30 -23.92 -14.02 13.09
C ASN A 30 -23.34 -15.42 13.25
N THR A 31 -24.21 -16.39 13.49
CA THR A 31 -23.83 -17.80 13.68
C THR A 31 -23.68 -18.55 12.36
N THR A 32 -24.04 -17.92 11.25
CA THR A 32 -23.82 -18.48 9.92
C THR A 32 -22.44 -18.09 9.39
N PHE A 33 -21.42 -18.73 9.90
CA PHE A 33 -20.12 -18.75 9.22
C PHE A 33 -20.30 -19.52 7.91
N ARG A 34 -19.98 -18.88 6.80
CA ARG A 34 -19.81 -19.62 5.55
C ARG A 34 -18.58 -20.49 5.69
N LYS A 35 -18.77 -21.80 5.83
CA LYS A 35 -17.66 -22.77 5.94
C LYS A 35 -16.72 -22.76 4.73
N ASP A 36 -17.21 -22.31 3.59
CA ASP A 36 -16.46 -22.11 2.36
C ASP A 36 -15.42 -20.98 2.45
N LEU A 37 -15.63 -19.97 3.31
CA LEU A 37 -14.65 -18.93 3.57
C LEU A 37 -13.42 -19.43 4.36
N GLN A 38 -13.50 -20.61 4.97
CA GLN A 38 -12.37 -21.21 5.68
C GLN A 38 -11.32 -21.85 4.76
N LYS A 39 -11.58 -21.95 3.47
CA LYS A 39 -10.65 -22.52 2.47
C LYS A 39 -10.11 -21.45 1.54
N VAL A 40 -9.55 -20.40 2.10
CA VAL A 40 -8.81 -19.43 1.29
C VAL A 40 -7.50 -20.08 0.86
N GLN A 41 -7.30 -20.16 -0.45
CA GLN A 41 -6.00 -20.54 -0.99
C GLN A 41 -5.01 -19.43 -0.66
N SER A 42 -3.93 -19.80 0.01
CA SER A 42 -2.87 -18.86 0.34
C SER A 42 -2.23 -18.30 -0.94
N LYS A 43 -2.10 -16.97 -0.98
CA LYS A 43 -1.37 -16.23 -2.01
C LYS A 43 0.04 -15.82 -1.55
N VAL A 44 0.44 -16.28 -0.37
CA VAL A 44 1.75 -15.96 0.21
C VAL A 44 2.84 -16.68 -0.59
N VAL A 45 3.78 -15.91 -1.09
CA VAL A 45 4.91 -16.39 -1.89
C VAL A 45 6.16 -15.59 -1.54
N THR A 46 7.32 -16.02 -2.03
CA THR A 46 8.55 -15.22 -1.91
C THR A 46 8.46 -13.97 -2.79
N LEU A 47 9.30 -12.96 -2.53
CA LEU A 47 9.36 -11.77 -3.37
C LEU A 47 9.73 -12.12 -4.83
N GLU A 48 10.65 -13.04 -5.01
CA GLU A 48 11.05 -13.50 -6.35
C GLU A 48 9.89 -14.15 -7.10
N ASP A 49 9.14 -15.04 -6.43
CA ASP A 49 7.96 -15.67 -7.03
C ASP A 49 6.86 -14.65 -7.32
N ALA A 50 6.63 -13.68 -6.42
CA ALA A 50 5.67 -12.61 -6.65
C ALA A 50 6.02 -11.78 -7.90
N ILE A 51 7.31 -11.46 -8.09
CA ILE A 51 7.80 -10.77 -9.29
C ILE A 51 7.55 -11.63 -10.53
N ARG A 52 7.87 -12.92 -10.51
CA ARG A 52 7.62 -13.83 -11.64
C ARG A 52 6.14 -13.96 -11.97
N LEU A 53 5.31 -14.15 -10.94
CA LEU A 53 3.85 -14.30 -11.08
C LEU A 53 3.16 -13.01 -11.54
N SER A 54 3.74 -11.85 -11.25
CA SER A 54 3.20 -10.57 -11.73
C SER A 54 3.28 -10.42 -13.24
N GLY A 55 4.16 -11.17 -13.90
CA GLY A 55 4.40 -11.05 -15.32
C GLY A 55 5.21 -9.81 -15.72
N LEU A 56 5.89 -9.17 -14.74
CA LEU A 56 6.73 -7.99 -14.98
C LEU A 56 7.76 -8.26 -16.08
N LYS A 57 7.99 -7.28 -16.93
CA LYS A 57 8.97 -7.30 -18.04
C LYS A 57 9.74 -6.00 -18.09
N ASP A 58 10.86 -6.02 -18.79
CA ASP A 58 11.61 -4.82 -19.10
C ASP A 58 10.74 -3.75 -19.78
N GLY A 59 10.94 -2.50 -19.44
CA GLY A 59 10.17 -1.39 -19.95
C GLY A 59 8.87 -1.08 -19.21
N MET A 60 8.41 -1.98 -18.34
CA MET A 60 7.17 -1.80 -17.57
C MET A 60 7.31 -0.79 -16.42
N THR A 61 6.17 -0.31 -15.95
CA THR A 61 6.06 0.64 -14.84
C THR A 61 5.80 -0.09 -13.52
N ILE A 62 6.67 0.13 -12.55
CA ILE A 62 6.53 -0.34 -11.18
C ILE A 62 6.16 0.82 -10.27
N SER A 63 5.19 0.61 -9.39
CA SER A 63 4.68 1.63 -8.49
C SER A 63 4.99 1.32 -7.03
N PHE A 64 5.26 2.41 -6.29
CA PHE A 64 5.50 2.37 -4.86
C PHE A 64 4.91 3.60 -4.17
N HIS A 65 4.62 3.45 -2.89
CA HIS A 65 4.33 4.58 -2.03
C HIS A 65 5.10 4.45 -0.71
N HIS A 66 5.43 5.57 -0.11
CA HIS A 66 6.29 5.63 1.07
C HIS A 66 5.47 5.57 2.36
N HIS A 67 4.75 4.49 2.59
CA HIS A 67 3.92 4.33 3.78
C HIS A 67 4.70 4.44 5.07
N PHE A 68 5.89 3.86 5.10
CA PHE A 68 6.75 3.83 6.29
C PHE A 68 7.69 5.04 6.37
N ARG A 69 7.49 6.03 5.52
CA ARG A 69 8.25 7.30 5.49
C ARG A 69 9.77 7.07 5.40
N GLY A 70 10.56 7.72 6.26
CA GLY A 70 12.03 7.61 6.26
C GLY A 70 12.56 6.22 6.63
N GLY A 71 11.72 5.33 7.15
CA GLY A 71 12.07 3.93 7.42
C GLY A 71 11.68 2.95 6.31
N ASP A 72 11.12 3.45 5.21
CA ASP A 72 10.67 2.62 4.11
C ASP A 72 11.83 1.98 3.37
N LYS A 73 11.87 0.65 3.39
CA LYS A 73 12.87 -0.16 2.68
C LYS A 73 12.28 -0.92 1.49
N VAL A 74 10.98 -0.84 1.26
CA VAL A 74 10.29 -1.65 0.23
C VAL A 74 10.84 -1.35 -1.16
N VAL A 75 11.01 -0.07 -1.50
CA VAL A 75 11.57 0.33 -2.81
C VAL A 75 12.95 -0.29 -3.04
N ASN A 76 13.86 -0.11 -2.06
CA ASN A 76 15.23 -0.62 -2.20
C ASN A 76 15.27 -2.15 -2.27
N MET A 77 14.47 -2.83 -1.46
CA MET A 77 14.38 -4.28 -1.44
C MET A 77 13.87 -4.83 -2.78
N VAL A 78 12.79 -4.27 -3.29
CA VAL A 78 12.19 -4.72 -4.56
C VAL A 78 13.11 -4.39 -5.74
N VAL A 79 13.60 -3.16 -5.85
CA VAL A 79 14.48 -2.77 -6.97
C VAL A 79 15.80 -3.54 -6.93
N GLY A 80 16.35 -3.79 -5.73
CA GLY A 80 17.52 -4.66 -5.56
C GLY A 80 17.25 -6.07 -6.09
N LYS A 81 16.11 -6.66 -5.73
CA LYS A 81 15.71 -7.99 -6.23
C LYS A 81 15.50 -8.00 -7.74
N LEU A 82 14.89 -6.96 -8.30
CA LEU A 82 14.71 -6.82 -9.75
C LEU A 82 16.07 -6.73 -10.48
N ALA A 83 17.02 -6.00 -9.90
CA ALA A 83 18.38 -5.92 -10.43
C ALA A 83 19.10 -7.28 -10.41
N GLU A 84 18.99 -8.04 -9.30
CA GLU A 84 19.52 -9.41 -9.19
C GLU A 84 18.89 -10.36 -10.21
N MET A 85 17.62 -10.21 -10.51
CA MET A 85 16.87 -10.98 -11.50
C MET A 85 17.17 -10.54 -12.94
N GLY A 86 17.95 -9.47 -13.15
CA GLY A 86 18.40 -9.01 -14.45
C GLY A 86 17.46 -8.05 -15.17
N PHE A 87 16.43 -7.54 -14.50
CA PHE A 87 15.50 -6.55 -15.09
C PHE A 87 16.19 -5.24 -15.48
N LYS A 88 15.72 -4.66 -16.58
CA LYS A 88 16.24 -3.42 -17.15
C LYS A 88 15.11 -2.50 -17.61
N ASN A 89 15.45 -1.24 -17.79
CA ASN A 89 14.61 -0.25 -18.46
C ASN A 89 13.26 0.01 -17.76
N LEU A 90 13.18 -0.18 -16.44
CA LEU A 90 11.93 0.00 -15.71
C LEU A 90 11.62 1.47 -15.47
N HIS A 91 10.32 1.80 -15.48
CA HIS A 91 9.80 3.09 -15.05
C HIS A 91 9.40 3.01 -13.58
N LEU A 92 10.07 3.76 -12.72
CA LEU A 92 9.76 3.87 -11.30
C LEU A 92 8.72 4.96 -11.05
N ALA A 93 7.50 4.58 -10.69
CA ALA A 93 6.44 5.50 -10.31
C ALA A 93 6.26 5.49 -8.78
N ALA A 94 6.95 6.39 -8.07
CA ALA A 94 6.94 6.44 -6.62
C ALA A 94 6.21 7.69 -6.10
N SER A 95 5.54 7.58 -4.94
CA SER A 95 4.88 8.73 -4.31
C SER A 95 5.90 9.78 -3.85
N SER A 96 7.01 9.36 -3.27
CA SER A 96 8.13 10.24 -2.90
C SER A 96 9.40 9.42 -2.69
N LEU A 97 10.52 10.00 -3.04
CA LEU A 97 11.84 9.41 -2.83
C LEU A 97 12.65 10.33 -1.92
N SER A 98 13.26 9.76 -0.90
CA SER A 98 14.01 10.46 0.16
C SER A 98 15.43 9.92 0.29
N ASP A 99 16.16 10.36 1.30
CA ASP A 99 17.56 9.98 1.52
C ASP A 99 17.78 8.47 1.60
N VAL A 100 16.82 7.72 2.15
CA VAL A 100 16.90 6.26 2.26
C VAL A 100 16.98 5.58 0.89
N HIS A 101 16.57 6.25 -0.18
CA HIS A 101 16.56 5.72 -1.54
C HIS A 101 17.84 6.01 -2.35
N ALA A 102 18.92 6.47 -1.70
CA ALA A 102 20.23 6.65 -2.34
C ALA A 102 20.73 5.41 -3.13
N PRO A 103 20.48 4.15 -2.70
CA PRO A 103 20.87 2.97 -3.49
C PRO A 103 20.29 2.93 -4.92
N LEU A 104 19.20 3.65 -5.21
CA LEU A 104 18.67 3.76 -6.58
C LEU A 104 19.65 4.40 -7.57
N ILE A 105 20.62 5.17 -7.10
CA ILE A 105 21.66 5.78 -7.95
C ILE A 105 22.39 4.69 -8.76
N ASP A 106 22.79 3.61 -8.12
CA ASP A 106 23.48 2.52 -8.79
C ASP A 106 22.54 1.75 -9.73
N HIS A 107 21.29 1.58 -9.36
CA HIS A 107 20.30 0.95 -10.22
C HIS A 107 19.97 1.78 -11.47
N ILE A 108 20.04 3.12 -11.37
CA ILE A 108 19.91 4.01 -12.52
C ILE A 108 21.17 3.90 -13.41
N LYS A 109 22.37 4.00 -12.82
CA LYS A 109 23.64 3.83 -13.56
C LYS A 109 23.70 2.52 -14.33
N ASN A 110 23.19 1.45 -13.72
CA ASN A 110 23.16 0.12 -14.31
C ASN A 110 21.96 -0.13 -15.26
N GLY A 111 21.12 0.87 -15.50
CA GLY A 111 20.00 0.79 -16.43
C GLY A 111 18.83 -0.07 -15.98
N VAL A 112 18.74 -0.38 -14.70
CA VAL A 112 17.56 -1.06 -14.11
C VAL A 112 16.37 -0.10 -14.10
N ILE A 113 16.59 1.12 -13.62
CA ILE A 113 15.62 2.22 -13.65
C ILE A 113 16.07 3.25 -14.68
N THR A 114 15.22 3.57 -15.64
CA THR A 114 15.51 4.55 -16.69
C THR A 114 14.56 5.74 -16.71
N LYS A 115 13.39 5.61 -16.07
CA LYS A 115 12.40 6.67 -15.93
C LYS A 115 11.92 6.78 -14.50
N ILE A 116 11.62 7.99 -14.06
CA ILE A 116 11.05 8.25 -12.74
C ILE A 116 9.87 9.20 -12.85
N SER A 117 8.75 8.83 -12.22
CA SER A 117 7.61 9.70 -11.93
C SER A 117 7.39 9.74 -10.42
N THR A 118 7.38 10.93 -9.83
CA THR A 118 7.28 11.08 -8.36
C THR A 118 6.58 12.37 -7.96
N SER A 119 6.14 12.47 -6.71
CA SER A 119 5.64 13.74 -6.14
C SER A 119 6.73 14.49 -5.35
N GLY A 120 7.83 13.83 -5.06
CA GLY A 120 8.93 14.44 -4.32
C GLY A 120 10.22 13.65 -4.46
N LEU A 121 11.31 14.38 -4.51
CA LEU A 121 12.66 13.83 -4.63
C LEU A 121 13.60 14.61 -3.72
N ARG A 122 14.38 13.92 -2.89
CA ARG A 122 15.27 14.53 -1.89
C ARG A 122 16.57 13.76 -1.75
N GLY A 123 17.51 14.35 -1.01
CA GLY A 123 18.78 13.73 -0.65
C GLY A 123 19.74 13.55 -1.81
N GLU A 124 20.66 12.61 -1.65
CA GLU A 124 21.73 12.37 -2.62
C GLU A 124 21.19 11.94 -4.00
N LEU A 125 20.10 11.15 -4.03
CA LEU A 125 19.46 10.79 -5.29
C LEU A 125 18.97 12.01 -6.07
N ALA A 126 18.37 13.00 -5.39
CA ALA A 126 17.92 14.24 -6.02
C ALA A 126 19.09 15.05 -6.58
N LYS A 127 20.19 15.11 -5.83
CA LYS A 127 21.40 15.81 -6.22
C LYS A 127 22.02 15.19 -7.47
N GLU A 128 22.22 13.87 -7.49
CA GLU A 128 22.79 13.17 -8.62
C GLU A 128 21.90 13.29 -9.89
N ILE A 129 20.59 13.21 -9.74
CA ILE A 129 19.65 13.43 -10.85
C ILE A 129 19.74 14.87 -11.37
N SER A 130 19.88 15.86 -10.49
CA SER A 130 20.05 17.26 -10.88
C SER A 130 21.38 17.51 -11.62
N HIS A 131 22.37 16.66 -11.41
CA HIS A 131 23.65 16.68 -12.12
C HIS A 131 23.67 15.81 -13.40
N GLY A 132 22.51 15.34 -13.85
CA GLY A 132 22.38 14.63 -15.13
C GLY A 132 22.52 13.12 -15.05
N LEU A 133 22.28 12.52 -13.88
CA LEU A 133 22.29 11.05 -13.74
C LEU A 133 21.31 10.36 -14.69
N MET A 134 20.16 10.96 -14.94
CA MET A 134 19.13 10.40 -15.82
C MET A 134 19.16 11.05 -17.21
N LYS A 135 18.94 10.23 -18.24
CA LYS A 135 18.82 10.71 -19.63
C LYS A 135 17.48 11.37 -19.90
N GLU A 136 16.42 10.88 -19.28
CA GLU A 136 15.10 11.45 -19.39
C GLU A 136 14.75 12.25 -18.14
N PRO A 137 14.02 13.40 -18.28
CA PRO A 137 13.65 14.21 -17.13
C PRO A 137 12.70 13.46 -16.21
N VAL A 138 12.86 13.69 -14.90
CA VAL A 138 11.91 13.18 -13.90
C VAL A 138 10.59 13.92 -14.05
N VAL A 139 9.49 13.16 -14.08
CA VAL A 139 8.15 13.72 -14.13
C VAL A 139 7.62 13.93 -12.73
N PHE A 140 7.38 15.18 -12.35
CA PHE A 140 6.79 15.53 -11.06
C PHE A 140 5.28 15.72 -11.18
N ARG A 141 4.54 15.11 -10.26
CA ARG A 141 3.10 15.30 -10.10
C ARG A 141 2.78 15.63 -8.65
N SER A 142 1.78 16.48 -8.44
CA SER A 142 1.25 16.68 -7.09
C SER A 142 0.63 15.38 -6.56
N HIS A 143 0.34 15.33 -5.27
CA HIS A 143 -0.31 14.17 -4.65
C HIS A 143 -1.61 13.81 -5.36
N GLY A 144 -2.53 14.74 -5.52
CA GLY A 144 -3.77 14.51 -6.27
C GLY A 144 -3.53 14.26 -7.75
N GLY A 145 -2.56 14.95 -8.36
CA GLY A 145 -2.22 14.79 -9.77
C GLY A 145 -1.70 13.40 -10.12
N ARG A 146 -0.97 12.74 -9.19
CA ARG A 146 -0.54 11.35 -9.41
C ARG A 146 -1.73 10.39 -9.41
N GLY A 147 -2.60 10.49 -8.39
CA GLY A 147 -3.79 9.65 -8.32
C GLY A 147 -4.72 9.84 -9.53
N SER A 148 -4.91 11.10 -9.96
CA SER A 148 -5.67 11.42 -11.17
C SER A 148 -5.02 10.83 -12.43
N ALA A 149 -3.70 10.93 -12.57
CA ALA A 149 -2.99 10.39 -13.74
C ALA A 149 -3.11 8.87 -13.85
N ILE A 150 -3.11 8.16 -12.72
CA ILE A 150 -3.34 6.71 -12.69
C ILE A 150 -4.79 6.40 -13.08
N ALA A 151 -5.76 7.09 -12.46
CA ALA A 151 -7.18 6.84 -12.71
C ALA A 151 -7.60 7.16 -14.16
N ASN A 152 -6.96 8.16 -14.79
CA ASN A 152 -7.24 8.55 -16.17
C ASN A 152 -6.41 7.77 -17.22
N GLY A 153 -5.45 6.94 -16.77
CA GLY A 153 -4.58 6.20 -17.67
C GLY A 153 -3.36 6.97 -18.20
N ASP A 154 -3.16 8.23 -17.77
CA ASP A 154 -1.96 9.02 -18.14
C ASP A 154 -0.67 8.47 -17.52
N LEU A 155 -0.80 7.71 -16.44
CA LEU A 155 0.26 6.96 -15.79
C LEU A 155 -0.23 5.53 -15.57
N HIS A 156 0.05 4.66 -16.53
CA HIS A 156 -0.24 3.24 -16.39
C HIS A 156 0.71 2.56 -15.41
N ILE A 157 0.19 1.71 -14.55
CA ILE A 157 0.94 0.94 -13.56
C ILE A 157 0.81 -0.55 -13.89
N ASP A 158 1.88 -1.17 -14.33
CA ASP A 158 1.89 -2.62 -14.61
C ASP A 158 1.91 -3.43 -13.30
N VAL A 159 2.79 -3.06 -12.36
CA VAL A 159 2.87 -3.74 -11.06
C VAL A 159 3.02 -2.74 -9.93
N ALA A 160 2.09 -2.77 -8.97
CA ALA A 160 2.17 -1.99 -7.75
C ALA A 160 2.71 -2.85 -6.59
N PHE A 161 3.77 -2.41 -5.94
CA PHE A 161 4.32 -3.02 -4.74
C PHE A 161 3.90 -2.18 -3.53
N LEU A 162 2.95 -2.71 -2.76
CA LEU A 162 2.31 -2.00 -1.67
C LEU A 162 2.80 -2.56 -0.32
N GLY A 163 3.52 -1.72 0.45
CA GLY A 163 3.84 -2.03 1.83
C GLY A 163 2.59 -1.93 2.71
N ALA A 164 2.35 -2.89 3.57
CA ALA A 164 1.24 -2.91 4.51
C ALA A 164 1.74 -3.25 5.91
N SER A 165 1.12 -2.64 6.94
CA SER A 165 1.46 -2.94 8.35
C SER A 165 1.03 -4.34 8.75
N SER A 166 -0.03 -4.88 8.14
CA SER A 166 -0.41 -6.30 8.25
C SER A 166 -1.17 -6.75 7.01
N SER A 167 -1.14 -8.05 6.75
CA SER A 167 -1.87 -8.69 5.66
C SER A 167 -2.24 -10.13 6.04
N ASP A 168 -3.22 -10.71 5.35
CA ASP A 168 -3.58 -12.11 5.48
C ASP A 168 -3.29 -12.92 4.19
N PRO A 169 -3.34 -14.26 4.26
CA PRO A 169 -3.05 -15.09 3.08
C PRO A 169 -3.98 -14.90 1.88
N ALA A 170 -5.14 -14.26 2.07
CA ALA A 170 -6.06 -13.93 0.99
C ALA A 170 -5.62 -12.68 0.20
N GLY A 171 -4.71 -11.88 0.78
CA GLY A 171 -4.26 -10.61 0.23
C GLY A 171 -5.07 -9.40 0.71
N ASN A 172 -5.85 -9.54 1.80
CA ASN A 172 -6.36 -8.38 2.51
C ASN A 172 -5.21 -7.69 3.21
N ALA A 173 -5.15 -6.37 3.15
CA ALA A 173 -4.06 -5.59 3.70
C ALA A 173 -4.58 -4.40 4.50
N SER A 174 -3.84 -4.01 5.53
CA SER A 174 -4.16 -2.87 6.39
C SER A 174 -2.94 -2.00 6.64
N GLY A 175 -3.17 -0.70 6.72
CA GLY A 175 -2.18 0.27 7.19
C GLY A 175 -1.94 0.23 8.70
N TYR A 176 -2.67 -0.61 9.41
CA TYR A 176 -2.58 -0.81 10.85
C TYR A 176 -2.30 -2.27 11.19
N SER A 177 -1.54 -2.52 12.24
CA SER A 177 -1.35 -3.84 12.82
C SER A 177 -1.69 -3.84 14.30
N ARG A 178 -2.25 -4.96 14.79
CA ARG A 178 -2.47 -5.23 16.22
C ARG A 178 -1.32 -6.00 16.86
N SER A 179 -0.36 -6.43 16.06
CA SER A 179 0.79 -7.19 16.55
C SER A 179 1.69 -6.30 17.41
N GLU A 180 2.12 -6.82 18.56
CA GLU A 180 3.12 -6.16 19.41
C GLU A 180 4.49 -6.03 18.71
N HIS A 181 4.72 -6.82 17.68
CA HIS A 181 5.93 -6.82 16.87
C HIS A 181 5.89 -5.77 15.74
N ALA A 182 4.72 -5.42 15.25
CA ALA A 182 4.56 -4.40 14.24
C ALA A 182 4.61 -3.00 14.86
N LYS A 183 5.78 -2.40 14.83
CA LYS A 183 6.04 -1.07 15.42
C LYS A 183 5.69 0.08 14.49
N SER A 184 5.26 -0.21 13.27
CA SER A 184 5.01 0.80 12.26
C SER A 184 3.53 0.81 11.83
N ILE A 185 2.96 1.98 11.87
CA ILE A 185 1.67 2.29 11.25
C ILE A 185 1.99 2.96 9.91
N CYS A 186 1.35 2.50 8.85
CA CYS A 186 1.46 3.16 7.56
C CYS A 186 0.96 4.61 7.67
N GLY A 187 1.54 5.49 6.89
CA GLY A 187 0.98 6.82 6.65
C GLY A 187 -0.33 6.73 5.87
N SER A 188 -0.87 7.89 5.48
CA SER A 188 -2.09 7.96 4.67
C SER A 188 -2.02 7.09 3.42
N LEU A 189 -3.03 6.27 3.19
CA LEU A 189 -3.15 5.34 2.07
C LEU A 189 -3.69 5.98 0.78
N GLY A 190 -3.83 7.31 0.73
CA GLY A 190 -4.36 8.00 -0.44
C GLY A 190 -3.66 7.66 -1.76
N TYR A 191 -2.40 7.27 -1.72
CA TYR A 191 -1.67 6.79 -2.89
C TYR A 191 -1.82 5.30 -3.16
N ALA A 192 -2.01 4.47 -2.14
CA ALA A 192 -2.21 3.05 -2.31
C ALA A 192 -3.53 2.73 -3.01
N LYS A 193 -4.56 3.54 -2.75
CA LYS A 193 -5.89 3.32 -3.31
C LYS A 193 -5.91 3.33 -4.84
N PRO A 194 -5.39 4.36 -5.55
CA PRO A 194 -5.29 4.32 -7.00
C PRO A 194 -4.44 3.14 -7.51
N ASP A 195 -3.30 2.86 -6.88
CA ASP A 195 -2.46 1.74 -7.26
C ASP A 195 -3.20 0.40 -7.11
N ALA A 196 -3.91 0.20 -5.98
CA ALA A 196 -4.69 -1.01 -5.74
C ALA A 196 -5.87 -1.18 -6.69
N GLN A 197 -6.45 -0.08 -7.18
CA GLN A 197 -7.63 -0.10 -8.05
C GLN A 197 -7.30 -0.22 -9.54
N TYR A 198 -6.17 0.34 -9.97
CA TYR A 198 -5.87 0.54 -11.39
C TYR A 198 -4.58 -0.11 -11.88
N ALA A 199 -3.72 -0.63 -11.00
CA ALA A 199 -2.58 -1.42 -11.44
C ALA A 199 -3.02 -2.77 -12.00
N ASP A 200 -2.33 -3.26 -13.03
CA ASP A 200 -2.63 -4.57 -13.61
C ASP A 200 -2.37 -5.70 -12.61
N LYS A 201 -1.36 -5.54 -11.77
CA LYS A 201 -1.03 -6.47 -10.69
C LYS A 201 -0.68 -5.71 -9.41
N VAL A 202 -1.06 -6.27 -8.29
CA VAL A 202 -0.74 -5.75 -6.96
C VAL A 202 0.00 -6.82 -6.16
N VAL A 203 1.14 -6.45 -5.62
CA VAL A 203 1.95 -7.26 -4.71
C VAL A 203 1.94 -6.58 -3.35
N ILE A 204 1.32 -7.21 -2.36
CA ILE A 204 1.34 -6.73 -0.97
C ILE A 204 2.61 -7.24 -0.29
N ILE A 205 3.31 -6.35 0.40
CA ILE A 205 4.53 -6.67 1.16
C ILE A 205 4.27 -6.33 2.62
N THR A 206 4.40 -7.30 3.48
CA THR A 206 4.22 -7.15 4.94
C THR A 206 5.20 -8.05 5.69
N ASP A 207 5.57 -7.65 6.88
CA ASP A 207 6.27 -8.45 7.89
C ASP A 207 5.35 -8.92 9.02
N ASP A 208 4.05 -8.58 8.96
CA ASP A 208 3.02 -9.03 9.89
C ASP A 208 1.90 -9.78 9.13
N LEU A 209 2.14 -11.07 8.91
CA LEU A 209 1.15 -11.96 8.30
C LEU A 209 0.23 -12.51 9.39
N VAL A 210 -1.04 -12.17 9.31
CA VAL A 210 -2.08 -12.63 10.23
C VAL A 210 -2.94 -13.71 9.59
N ASP A 211 -3.60 -14.54 10.43
CA ASP A 211 -4.53 -15.54 9.92
C ASP A 211 -5.76 -14.89 9.27
N TYR A 212 -6.20 -15.46 8.16
CA TYR A 212 -7.46 -15.05 7.55
C TYR A 212 -8.66 -15.41 8.45
N PRO A 213 -9.65 -14.53 8.67
CA PRO A 213 -9.85 -13.18 8.12
C PRO A 213 -9.47 -12.06 9.13
N ASN A 214 -8.36 -12.17 9.81
CA ASN A 214 -8.03 -11.32 10.98
C ASN A 214 -7.26 -10.04 10.62
N THR A 215 -7.12 -9.70 9.33
CA THR A 215 -6.58 -8.40 8.94
C THR A 215 -7.36 -7.28 9.62
N PRO A 216 -6.71 -6.39 10.39
CA PRO A 216 -7.42 -5.33 11.11
C PRO A 216 -8.16 -4.40 10.17
N ASN A 217 -9.39 -4.06 10.52
CA ASN A 217 -10.09 -2.99 9.82
C ASN A 217 -9.51 -1.64 10.24
N SER A 218 -9.36 -0.76 9.29
CA SER A 218 -9.05 0.62 9.53
C SER A 218 -10.30 1.39 9.99
N ILE A 219 -10.09 2.43 10.78
CA ILE A 219 -11.16 3.36 11.22
C ILE A 219 -11.45 4.39 10.12
N SER A 220 -10.53 4.56 9.20
CA SER A 220 -10.57 5.55 8.15
C SER A 220 -10.42 4.87 6.78
N GLU A 221 -11.15 5.34 5.78
CA GLU A 221 -10.98 4.88 4.40
C GLU A 221 -9.59 5.18 3.83
N HIS A 222 -8.80 5.92 4.57
CA HIS A 222 -7.47 6.36 4.17
C HIS A 222 -6.35 5.66 4.93
N ASP A 223 -6.72 4.77 5.84
CA ASP A 223 -5.76 4.02 6.66
C ASP A 223 -5.51 2.64 6.06
#